data_758f1b126abc39e1d89f538b135a8ffa
#
_entry.id   758f1b126abc39e1d89f538b135a8ffa
#
_cell.length_a   1.000
_cell.length_b   1.000
_cell.length_c   1.000
_cell.angle_alpha   90.00
_cell.angle_beta   90.00
_cell.angle_gamma   90.00
#
_symmetry.space_group_name_H-M   'P 1'
#
loop_
_entity.id
_entity.type
_entity.pdbx_description
1 polymer ?
#
loop_
_entity_poly.entity_id
_entity_poly.type
_entity_poly.pdbx_seq_one_letter_code
_entity_poly.pdbx_strand_id
1 'polypeptide(L)'
;MIEFTDNFLEEHIAQLIDMQLREVSWKYDYDSVKGGTNKHWHLFLGHNIGELGDFVAIWNQISNNYNYKMERAYLNAHTHGIEPHIHRDDGDMTFIYYPRMDWRIDWGGGTAIYDNDLNGITHHISYKGNRLIKFPANLPHQAQPVSRECYQLRTCVVFKTTRKK
;
A
#
# COMPACT_ATOMS: atom_id res chain seq x y z
N MET A 1 -11.92 -4.80 -11.32
CA MET A 1 -12.15 -5.89 -10.34
C MET A 1 -11.24 -5.63 -9.14
N ILE A 2 -11.79 -5.73 -7.92
CA ILE A 2 -11.04 -5.61 -6.66
C ILE A 2 -10.66 -7.01 -6.24
N GLU A 3 -9.39 -7.25 -5.96
CA GLU A 3 -8.85 -8.57 -5.63
C GLU A 3 -7.78 -8.46 -4.55
N PHE A 4 -7.57 -9.53 -3.80
CA PHE A 4 -6.39 -9.68 -2.95
C PHE A 4 -5.83 -11.09 -3.04
N THR A 5 -4.53 -11.22 -2.81
CA THR A 5 -3.79 -12.50 -2.80
C THR A 5 -2.98 -12.58 -1.53
N ASP A 6 -3.23 -13.59 -0.71
CA ASP A 6 -2.43 -13.92 0.46
C ASP A 6 -1.21 -14.76 0.07
N ASN A 7 -0.16 -14.71 0.88
CA ASN A 7 1.12 -15.39 0.63
C ASN A 7 1.64 -15.08 -0.76
N PHE A 8 1.63 -13.79 -1.12
CA PHE A 8 1.93 -13.31 -2.46
C PHE A 8 3.38 -13.57 -2.87
N LEU A 9 4.31 -13.45 -1.95
CA LEU A 9 5.72 -13.79 -2.12
C LEU A 9 6.03 -15.08 -1.35
N GLU A 10 7.13 -15.72 -1.70
CA GLU A 10 7.72 -16.77 -0.87
C GLU A 10 8.04 -16.20 0.52
N GLU A 11 7.80 -16.99 1.55
CA GLU A 11 7.83 -16.53 2.94
C GLU A 11 9.16 -15.86 3.33
N HIS A 12 10.30 -16.45 2.92
CA HIS A 12 11.60 -15.89 3.23
C HIS A 12 11.83 -14.52 2.56
N ILE A 13 11.30 -14.29 1.34
CA ILE A 13 11.36 -12.99 0.66
C ILE A 13 10.49 -11.97 1.38
N ALA A 14 9.27 -12.37 1.78
CA ALA A 14 8.37 -11.50 2.55
C ALA A 14 8.99 -11.07 3.88
N GLN A 15 9.67 -11.99 4.58
CA GLN A 15 10.41 -11.70 5.81
C GLN A 15 11.55 -10.70 5.59
N LEU A 16 12.34 -10.86 4.52
CA LEU A 16 13.40 -9.91 4.18
C LEU A 16 12.85 -8.51 3.92
N ILE A 17 11.73 -8.39 3.20
CA ILE A 17 11.07 -7.10 2.95
C ILE A 17 10.55 -6.47 4.25
N ASP A 18 9.95 -7.25 5.16
CA ASP A 18 9.53 -6.75 6.47
C ASP A 18 10.73 -6.21 7.28
N MET A 19 11.86 -6.90 7.25
CA MET A 19 13.09 -6.45 7.91
C MET A 19 13.62 -5.16 7.29
N GLN A 20 13.69 -5.05 5.97
CA GLN A 20 14.16 -3.85 5.26
C GLN A 20 13.31 -2.63 5.60
N LEU A 21 12.00 -2.79 5.72
CA LEU A 21 11.10 -1.68 6.07
C LEU A 21 11.29 -1.13 7.49
N ARG A 22 11.93 -1.89 8.38
CA ARG A 22 12.30 -1.43 9.74
C ARG A 22 13.49 -0.47 9.70
N GLU A 23 14.33 -0.56 8.68
CA GLU A 23 15.55 0.23 8.49
C GLU A 23 15.35 1.46 7.56
N VAL A 24 14.13 1.65 7.03
CA VAL A 24 13.83 2.75 6.11
C VAL A 24 13.93 4.11 6.82
N SER A 25 14.62 5.05 6.17
CA SER A 25 14.66 6.46 6.59
C SER A 25 13.39 7.18 6.12
N TRP A 26 12.36 7.14 6.94
CA TRP A 26 11.07 7.74 6.65
C TRP A 26 11.13 9.26 6.64
N LYS A 27 10.42 9.87 5.66
CA LYS A 27 10.16 11.32 5.65
C LYS A 27 8.72 11.57 6.09
N TYR A 28 8.52 12.47 7.04
CA TYR A 28 7.21 12.96 7.43
C TYR A 28 6.84 14.19 6.61
N ASP A 29 5.56 14.47 6.44
CA ASP A 29 4.97 15.62 5.71
C ASP A 29 4.35 15.29 4.35
N TYR A 30 4.05 14.03 4.09
CA TYR A 30 3.30 13.65 2.89
C TYR A 30 1.81 13.54 3.18
N ASP A 31 0.97 13.98 2.22
CA ASP A 31 -0.48 13.79 2.24
C ASP A 31 -0.94 13.26 0.87
N SER A 32 -1.91 12.35 0.88
CA SER A 32 -2.49 11.79 -0.35
C SER A 32 -3.33 12.81 -1.13
N VAL A 33 -3.71 13.92 -0.49
CA VAL A 33 -4.46 15.03 -1.08
C VAL A 33 -3.61 16.30 -1.07
N LYS A 34 -3.46 16.94 -2.22
CA LYS A 34 -2.68 18.18 -2.33
C LYS A 34 -3.22 19.26 -1.39
N GLY A 35 -2.35 19.77 -0.52
CA GLY A 35 -2.73 20.79 0.48
C GLY A 35 -3.51 20.24 1.68
N GLY A 36 -3.61 18.93 1.82
CA GLY A 36 -4.24 18.28 2.96
C GLY A 36 -3.43 18.45 4.27
N THR A 37 -4.07 18.10 5.38
CA THR A 37 -3.52 18.24 6.74
C THR A 37 -3.22 16.90 7.40
N ASN A 38 -3.61 15.79 6.79
CA ASN A 38 -3.46 14.44 7.35
C ASN A 38 -2.11 13.84 6.95
N LYS A 39 -1.07 14.40 7.50
CA LYS A 39 0.31 14.03 7.16
C LYS A 39 0.67 12.64 7.67
N HIS A 40 1.47 11.92 6.87
CA HIS A 40 2.02 10.62 7.22
C HIS A 40 3.46 10.48 6.70
N TRP A 41 4.12 9.38 7.10
CA TRP A 41 5.46 9.07 6.61
C TRP A 41 5.41 8.49 5.21
N HIS A 42 6.38 8.87 4.40
CA HIS A 42 6.47 8.50 3.00
C HIS A 42 7.93 8.32 2.58
N LEU A 43 8.17 7.46 1.60
CA LEU A 43 9.42 7.38 0.87
C LEU A 43 9.11 7.06 -0.60
N PHE A 44 9.49 7.95 -1.49
CA PHE A 44 9.42 7.69 -2.92
C PHE A 44 10.54 6.71 -3.33
N LEU A 45 10.18 5.62 -4.01
CA LEU A 45 11.13 4.61 -4.49
C LEU A 45 11.61 4.94 -5.90
N GLY A 46 10.71 5.25 -6.83
CA GLY A 46 11.09 5.57 -8.19
C GLY A 46 10.01 5.34 -9.24
N HIS A 47 10.40 5.56 -10.50
CA HIS A 47 9.56 5.40 -11.69
C HIS A 47 9.87 4.12 -12.49
N ASN A 48 10.95 3.43 -12.17
CA ASN A 48 11.40 2.24 -12.90
C ASN A 48 11.96 1.16 -11.96
N ILE A 49 12.09 -0.04 -12.50
CA ILE A 49 12.48 -1.23 -11.75
C ILE A 49 13.87 -1.11 -11.09
N GLY A 50 14.79 -0.39 -11.72
CA GLY A 50 16.16 -0.21 -11.21
C GLY A 50 16.23 0.66 -9.95
N GLU A 51 15.17 1.40 -9.63
CA GLU A 51 15.09 2.28 -8.46
C GLU A 51 14.44 1.60 -7.24
N LEU A 52 13.88 0.39 -7.41
CA LEU A 52 13.11 -0.28 -6.35
C LEU A 52 13.97 -0.88 -5.25
N GLY A 53 15.27 -1.08 -5.47
CA GLY A 53 16.15 -1.71 -4.48
C GLY A 53 15.60 -3.07 -4.01
N ASP A 54 15.57 -3.26 -2.71
CA ASP A 54 15.10 -4.50 -2.08
C ASP A 54 13.62 -4.82 -2.32
N PHE A 55 12.82 -3.84 -2.76
CA PHE A 55 11.39 -4.01 -3.06
C PHE A 55 11.11 -4.53 -4.48
N VAL A 56 12.15 -4.74 -5.28
CA VAL A 56 12.03 -5.22 -6.67
C VAL A 56 11.32 -6.57 -6.77
N ALA A 57 11.46 -7.44 -5.76
CA ALA A 57 10.81 -8.75 -5.73
C ALA A 57 9.28 -8.66 -5.80
N ILE A 58 8.68 -7.65 -5.14
CA ILE A 58 7.23 -7.41 -5.18
C ILE A 58 6.82 -7.08 -6.61
N TRP A 59 7.53 -6.16 -7.27
CA TRP A 59 7.21 -5.77 -8.63
C TRP A 59 7.39 -6.90 -9.63
N ASN A 60 8.45 -7.70 -9.50
CA ASN A 60 8.68 -8.86 -10.36
C ASN A 60 7.49 -9.83 -10.28
N GLN A 61 7.01 -10.12 -9.08
CA GLN A 61 5.85 -10.99 -8.90
C GLN A 61 4.57 -10.36 -9.46
N ILE A 62 4.36 -9.04 -9.31
CA ILE A 62 3.24 -8.32 -9.95
C ILE A 62 3.34 -8.44 -11.47
N SER A 63 4.48 -8.12 -12.07
CA SER A 63 4.66 -8.09 -13.52
C SER A 63 4.57 -9.47 -14.19
N ASN A 64 4.86 -10.54 -13.44
CA ASN A 64 4.69 -11.93 -13.90
C ASN A 64 3.23 -12.38 -13.92
N ASN A 65 2.40 -11.84 -13.03
CA ASN A 65 1.01 -12.25 -12.89
C ASN A 65 0.01 -11.30 -13.58
N TYR A 66 0.42 -10.06 -13.84
CA TYR A 66 -0.49 -9.01 -14.34
C TYR A 66 0.11 -8.21 -15.47
N ASN A 67 -0.68 -7.90 -16.49
CA ASN A 67 -0.24 -7.15 -17.68
C ASN A 67 -0.29 -5.63 -17.46
N TYR A 68 0.54 -5.13 -16.54
CA TYR A 68 0.65 -3.71 -16.22
C TYR A 68 2.10 -3.22 -16.30
N LYS A 69 2.26 -1.93 -16.59
CA LYS A 69 3.52 -1.19 -16.53
C LYS A 69 3.51 -0.33 -15.26
N MET A 70 4.61 -0.34 -14.52
CA MET A 70 4.78 0.54 -13.38
C MET A 70 5.01 1.98 -13.86
N GLU A 71 4.27 2.91 -13.28
CA GLU A 71 4.48 4.35 -13.47
C GLU A 71 5.31 4.94 -12.31
N ARG A 72 5.04 4.48 -11.10
CA ARG A 72 5.84 4.81 -9.91
C ARG A 72 5.57 3.86 -8.76
N ALA A 73 6.51 3.81 -7.84
CA ALA A 73 6.39 3.08 -6.58
C ALA A 73 6.84 3.95 -5.40
N TYR A 74 6.22 3.70 -4.24
CA TYR A 74 6.54 4.40 -2.99
C TYR A 74 6.09 3.60 -1.77
N LEU A 75 6.65 3.99 -0.63
CA LEU A 75 6.28 3.47 0.68
C LEU A 75 5.43 4.51 1.42
N ASN A 76 4.39 4.05 2.09
CA ASN A 76 3.62 4.86 3.04
C ASN A 76 3.62 4.19 4.40
N ALA A 77 3.63 5.01 5.44
CA ALA A 77 3.53 4.53 6.81
C ALA A 77 2.75 5.48 7.70
N HIS A 78 2.02 4.93 8.67
CA HIS A 78 1.34 5.70 9.69
C HIS A 78 1.12 4.91 10.99
N THR A 79 0.91 5.63 12.07
CA THR A 79 0.61 5.11 13.41
C THR A 79 -0.80 5.50 13.82
N HIS A 80 -1.19 5.10 15.02
CA HIS A 80 -2.43 5.60 15.64
C HIS A 80 -2.49 7.13 15.62
N GLY A 81 -3.67 7.67 15.35
CA GLY A 81 -3.92 9.10 15.25
C GLY A 81 -3.65 9.72 13.88
N ILE A 82 -3.10 8.96 12.95
CA ILE A 82 -2.95 9.38 11.55
C ILE A 82 -4.08 8.74 10.72
N GLU A 83 -4.93 9.57 10.13
CA GLU A 83 -6.06 9.17 9.30
C GLU A 83 -5.88 9.75 7.89
N PRO A 84 -5.27 9.01 6.94
CA PRO A 84 -5.12 9.49 5.57
C PRO A 84 -6.46 9.85 4.94
N HIS A 85 -6.48 10.84 4.06
CA HIS A 85 -7.70 11.24 3.35
C HIS A 85 -8.22 10.15 2.41
N ILE A 86 -9.55 10.14 2.20
CA ILE A 86 -10.14 9.44 1.06
C ILE A 86 -9.64 10.14 -0.21
N HIS A 87 -9.11 9.37 -1.15
CA HIS A 87 -8.57 9.88 -2.41
C HIS A 87 -8.77 8.87 -3.55
N ARG A 88 -8.54 9.35 -4.75
CA ARG A 88 -8.45 8.54 -5.97
C ARG A 88 -7.02 8.61 -6.46
N ASP A 89 -6.59 7.55 -7.09
CA ASP A 89 -5.27 7.49 -7.71
C ASP A 89 -5.33 7.81 -9.20
N ASP A 90 -4.21 8.19 -9.74
CA ASP A 90 -3.95 8.23 -11.18
C ASP A 90 -3.53 6.86 -11.72
N GLY A 91 -3.56 6.70 -13.04
CA GLY A 91 -3.29 5.43 -13.72
C GLY A 91 -4.53 4.54 -13.85
N ASP A 92 -4.29 3.26 -14.17
CA ASP A 92 -5.37 2.30 -14.42
C ASP A 92 -5.63 1.39 -13.21
N MET A 93 -4.55 0.99 -12.52
CA MET A 93 -4.61 0.05 -11.40
C MET A 93 -3.65 0.43 -10.29
N THR A 94 -4.11 0.35 -9.06
CA THR A 94 -3.28 0.46 -7.86
C THR A 94 -3.05 -0.93 -7.29
N PHE A 95 -1.78 -1.22 -6.99
CA PHE A 95 -1.37 -2.39 -6.21
C PHE A 95 -0.81 -1.92 -4.88
N ILE A 96 -1.25 -2.54 -3.79
CA ILE A 96 -0.73 -2.28 -2.44
C ILE A 96 -0.29 -3.60 -1.83
N TYR A 97 0.96 -3.67 -1.41
CA TYR A 97 1.51 -4.82 -0.69
C TYR A 97 1.64 -4.49 0.79
N TYR A 98 1.18 -5.41 1.65
CA TYR A 98 1.28 -5.32 3.10
C TYR A 98 2.45 -6.17 3.60
N PRO A 99 3.55 -5.55 4.03
CA PRO A 99 4.78 -6.27 4.34
C PRO A 99 4.89 -6.81 5.76
N ARG A 100 4.17 -6.22 6.77
CA ARG A 100 4.38 -6.55 8.18
C ARG A 100 3.88 -7.94 8.51
N MET A 101 4.80 -8.90 8.67
CA MET A 101 4.48 -10.31 8.85
C MET A 101 3.82 -10.63 10.20
N ASP A 102 4.12 -9.84 11.23
CA ASP A 102 3.63 -9.97 12.60
C ASP A 102 2.40 -9.10 12.91
N TRP A 103 1.71 -8.58 11.86
CA TRP A 103 0.55 -7.71 12.03
C TRP A 103 -0.64 -8.45 12.63
N ARG A 104 -1.18 -7.90 13.71
CA ARG A 104 -2.36 -8.47 14.37
C ARG A 104 -3.64 -7.91 13.76
N ILE A 105 -4.67 -8.75 13.66
CA ILE A 105 -5.95 -8.36 13.07
C ILE A 105 -6.65 -7.24 13.87
N ASP A 106 -6.48 -7.21 15.18
CA ASP A 106 -7.05 -6.23 16.09
C ASP A 106 -6.35 -4.86 16.04
N TRP A 107 -5.23 -4.75 15.33
CA TRP A 107 -4.55 -3.47 15.09
C TRP A 107 -5.19 -2.64 13.97
N GLY A 108 -6.11 -3.19 13.18
CA GLY A 108 -6.75 -2.50 12.07
C GLY A 108 -5.80 -2.20 10.92
N GLY A 109 -5.83 -1.00 10.38
CA GLY A 109 -4.87 -0.54 9.36
C GLY A 109 -5.10 -1.11 7.95
N GLY A 110 -6.27 -1.69 7.67
CA GLY A 110 -6.63 -2.19 6.35
C GLY A 110 -6.80 -1.07 5.31
N THR A 111 -7.39 -1.41 4.18
CA THR A 111 -7.78 -0.45 3.13
C THR A 111 -9.29 -0.55 2.90
N ALA A 112 -9.98 0.58 3.03
CA ALA A 112 -11.38 0.71 2.64
C ALA A 112 -11.46 1.25 1.21
N ILE A 113 -12.39 0.69 0.43
CA ILE A 113 -12.76 1.16 -0.90
C ILE A 113 -14.23 1.57 -0.83
N TYR A 114 -14.53 2.75 -1.32
CA TYR A 114 -15.84 3.37 -1.27
C TYR A 114 -16.56 3.26 -2.62
N ASP A 115 -17.87 3.46 -2.61
CA ASP A 115 -18.60 3.73 -3.85
C ASP A 115 -18.20 5.11 -4.42
N ASN A 116 -18.56 5.33 -5.69
CA ASN A 116 -18.15 6.55 -6.39
C ASN A 116 -18.72 7.83 -5.79
N ASP A 117 -19.86 7.76 -5.13
CA ASP A 117 -20.61 8.89 -4.56
C ASP A 117 -20.27 9.09 -3.07
N LEU A 118 -19.37 8.29 -2.52
CA LEU A 118 -18.93 8.31 -1.11
C LEU A 118 -20.06 8.06 -0.09
N ASN A 119 -21.10 7.31 -0.48
CA ASN A 119 -22.21 6.96 0.41
C ASN A 119 -21.86 5.82 1.37
N GLY A 120 -20.86 4.99 1.02
CA GLY A 120 -20.45 3.89 1.87
C GLY A 120 -19.23 3.13 1.41
N ILE A 121 -18.73 2.28 2.31
CA ILE A 121 -17.64 1.35 2.02
C ILE A 121 -18.21 0.15 1.25
N THR A 122 -17.68 -0.10 0.06
CA THR A 122 -18.05 -1.27 -0.75
C THR A 122 -17.18 -2.48 -0.43
N HIS A 123 -15.90 -2.25 -0.10
CA HIS A 123 -14.95 -3.30 0.27
C HIS A 123 -14.07 -2.81 1.41
N HIS A 124 -13.85 -3.67 2.39
CA HIS A 124 -12.84 -3.49 3.42
C HIS A 124 -11.87 -4.67 3.37
N ILE A 125 -10.61 -4.40 3.07
CA ILE A 125 -9.56 -5.40 2.99
C ILE A 125 -8.65 -5.23 4.20
N SER A 126 -8.73 -6.19 5.13
CA SER A 126 -7.94 -6.18 6.36
C SER A 126 -6.44 -6.26 6.04
N TYR A 127 -5.64 -5.58 6.84
CA TYR A 127 -4.20 -5.73 6.80
C TYR A 127 -3.82 -7.17 7.19
N LYS A 128 -2.98 -7.79 6.39
CA LYS A 128 -2.35 -9.08 6.66
C LYS A 128 -0.98 -9.10 5.99
N GLY A 129 0.03 -9.51 6.71
CA GLY A 129 1.38 -9.62 6.16
C GLY A 129 1.42 -10.53 4.93
N ASN A 130 2.27 -10.20 3.98
CA ASN A 130 2.42 -10.87 2.69
C ASN A 130 1.11 -10.96 1.86
N ARG A 131 0.29 -9.91 1.95
CA ARG A 131 -0.92 -9.74 1.13
C ARG A 131 -0.69 -8.65 0.08
N LEU A 132 -0.99 -8.97 -1.18
CA LEU A 132 -1.16 -8.00 -2.24
C LEU A 132 -2.65 -7.70 -2.40
N ILE A 133 -3.01 -6.42 -2.53
CA ILE A 133 -4.34 -5.99 -2.98
C ILE A 133 -4.22 -5.25 -4.30
N LYS A 134 -5.25 -5.38 -5.14
CA LYS A 134 -5.33 -4.77 -6.46
C LYS A 134 -6.73 -4.20 -6.67
N PHE A 135 -6.82 -2.94 -7.11
CA PHE A 135 -8.09 -2.29 -7.43
C PHE A 135 -7.90 -1.19 -8.48
N PRO A 136 -8.97 -0.86 -9.25
CA PRO A 136 -8.94 0.27 -10.19
C PRO A 136 -8.52 1.56 -9.51
N ALA A 137 -7.54 2.25 -10.10
CA ALA A 137 -6.93 3.44 -9.50
C ALA A 137 -7.94 4.58 -9.23
N ASN A 138 -8.96 4.68 -10.07
CA ASN A 138 -10.00 5.71 -9.97
C ASN A 138 -11.06 5.46 -8.88
N LEU A 139 -11.02 4.34 -8.16
CA LEU A 139 -11.92 4.11 -7.03
C LEU A 139 -11.49 4.91 -5.81
N PRO A 140 -12.46 5.58 -5.12
CA PRO A 140 -12.14 6.26 -3.87
C PRO A 140 -11.73 5.24 -2.82
N HIS A 141 -10.60 5.48 -2.16
CA HIS A 141 -10.09 4.58 -1.15
C HIS A 141 -9.32 5.31 -0.06
N GLN A 142 -9.10 4.62 1.06
CA GLN A 142 -8.44 5.17 2.23
C GLN A 142 -7.76 4.06 3.02
N ALA A 143 -6.56 4.32 3.51
CA ALA A 143 -5.98 3.49 4.56
C ALA A 143 -6.75 3.71 5.87
N GLN A 144 -7.18 2.63 6.51
CA GLN A 144 -7.96 2.70 7.73
C GLN A 144 -7.09 2.99 8.95
N PRO A 145 -7.66 3.60 9.99
CA PRO A 145 -6.95 3.91 11.22
C PRO A 145 -6.31 2.67 11.85
N VAL A 146 -5.23 2.93 12.56
CA VAL A 146 -4.53 1.93 13.36
C VAL A 146 -4.99 2.03 14.82
N SER A 147 -5.20 0.89 15.45
CA SER A 147 -5.58 0.81 16.87
C SER A 147 -4.55 1.51 17.76
N ARG A 148 -5.02 2.11 18.86
CA ARG A 148 -4.17 2.68 19.90
C ARG A 148 -3.20 1.66 20.50
N GLU A 149 -3.59 0.39 20.54
CA GLU A 149 -2.77 -0.68 21.09
C GLU A 149 -1.64 -1.14 20.16
N CYS A 150 -1.68 -0.70 18.90
CA CYS A 150 -0.61 -1.00 17.94
C CYS A 150 0.62 -0.17 18.25
N TYR A 151 1.70 -0.81 18.63
CA TYR A 151 2.99 -0.18 18.89
C TYR A 151 3.92 -0.19 17.67
N GLN A 152 3.45 -0.68 16.54
CA GLN A 152 4.22 -0.78 15.30
C GLN A 152 3.79 0.27 14.29
N LEU A 153 4.70 0.59 13.38
CA LEU A 153 4.42 1.41 12.22
C LEU A 153 3.67 0.57 11.18
N ARG A 154 2.46 0.98 10.83
CA ARG A 154 1.74 0.39 9.69
C ARG A 154 2.41 0.85 8.41
N THR A 155 2.94 -0.08 7.64
CA THR A 155 3.64 0.19 6.40
C THR A 155 2.95 -0.47 5.21
N CYS A 156 3.09 0.09 4.03
CA CYS A 156 2.73 -0.56 2.77
C CYS A 156 3.64 -0.10 1.63
N VAL A 157 3.77 -0.97 0.63
CA VAL A 157 4.43 -0.67 -0.64
C VAL A 157 3.35 -0.48 -1.70
N VAL A 158 3.37 0.65 -2.38
CA VAL A 158 2.35 1.03 -3.36
C VAL A 158 2.95 1.13 -4.75
N PHE A 159 2.27 0.55 -5.73
CA PHE A 159 2.61 0.67 -7.15
C PHE A 159 1.44 1.28 -7.91
N LYS A 160 1.69 2.39 -8.59
CA LYS A 160 0.78 2.99 -9.56
C LYS A 160 1.12 2.49 -10.95
N THR A 161 0.11 2.07 -11.68
CA THR A 161 0.34 1.34 -12.94
C THR A 161 -0.62 1.74 -14.05
N THR A 162 -0.18 1.53 -15.28
CA THR A 162 -1.01 1.59 -16.49
C THR A 162 -1.00 0.25 -17.20
N ARG A 163 -2.02 -0.03 -18.00
CA ARG A 163 -2.06 -1.26 -18.81
C ARG A 163 -0.95 -1.24 -19.87
N LYS A 164 -0.28 -2.36 -20.04
CA LYS A 164 0.59 -2.54 -21.21
C LYS A 164 -0.30 -2.60 -22.46
N LYS A 165 0.08 -1.83 -23.47
CA LYS A 165 -0.54 -1.84 -24.78
C LYS A 165 -0.15 -3.09 -25.56
#